data_8d1ab25103a963140004eb5dd21afd9f
#
_entry.id   8d1ab25103a963140004eb5dd21afd9f
#
_cell.length_a   1.000
_cell.length_b   1.000
_cell.length_c   1.000
_cell.angle_alpha   90.00
_cell.angle_beta   90.00
_cell.angle_gamma   90.00
#
_symmetry.space_group_name_H-M   'P 1'
#
loop_
_entity.id
_entity.type
_entity.pdbx_description
1 polymer ?
#
loop_
_entity_poly.entity_id
_entity_poly.type
_entity_poly.pdbx_seq_one_letter_code
_entity_poly.pdbx_strand_id
1 'polypeptide(L)'
;MGLLCYSIQSFAQTYSSDSLGGHTYVDLGLASGTLWATCNVGAERPEEYGGYFAWGETTQKDSCNWDRYALSNGGPANLTKYCTDEFFGVSDGRTTLLPEDDAATANWGPGWRMPTYKEMQELLNGCIWVWTDNYAGTGISGRMGTSITTGQVIFLPAAGYKGSGRFYSVGDYGEYWSSSLDSSSSDSALDISFVSGNFNAYGNSRYNGQSVRAVVSR
;
A
#
# COMPACT_ATOMS: atom_id res chain seq x y z
N MET A 1 38.76 35.46 -2.40
CA MET A 1 38.01 34.41 -3.12
C MET A 1 37.66 33.34 -2.09
N GLY A 2 36.50 33.52 -1.44
CA GLY A 2 36.07 32.64 -0.33
C GLY A 2 35.22 31.51 -0.88
N LEU A 3 35.64 30.25 -0.66
CA LEU A 3 34.81 29.09 -0.89
C LEU A 3 33.72 29.01 0.19
N LEU A 4 32.47 29.17 -0.20
CA LEU A 4 31.34 28.78 0.63
C LEU A 4 31.22 27.27 0.59
N CYS A 5 31.60 26.59 1.69
CA CYS A 5 31.27 25.21 1.94
C CYS A 5 29.79 25.12 2.32
N TYR A 6 28.92 24.65 1.40
CA TYR A 6 27.58 24.21 1.76
C TYR A 6 27.68 22.86 2.48
N SER A 7 27.47 22.88 3.78
CA SER A 7 27.27 21.64 4.53
C SER A 7 25.92 21.04 4.14
N ILE A 8 25.95 19.90 3.48
CA ILE A 8 24.76 19.06 3.29
C ILE A 8 24.43 18.50 4.68
N GLN A 9 23.45 19.12 5.35
CA GLN A 9 22.85 18.51 6.52
C GLN A 9 22.06 17.29 6.05
N SER A 10 22.55 16.09 6.38
CA SER A 10 21.75 14.88 6.31
C SER A 10 20.63 15.02 7.36
N PHE A 11 19.41 15.22 6.90
CA PHE A 11 18.25 15.11 7.76
C PHE A 11 18.12 13.65 8.16
N ALA A 12 18.69 13.28 9.29
CA ALA A 12 18.30 12.04 9.96
C ALA A 12 16.83 12.20 10.38
N GLN A 13 15.96 11.46 9.72
CA GLN A 13 14.54 11.46 9.96
C GLN A 13 14.29 10.84 11.33
N THR A 14 13.96 11.64 12.33
CA THR A 14 13.50 11.14 13.63
C THR A 14 12.05 10.72 13.49
N TYR A 15 11.81 9.43 13.25
CA TYR A 15 10.50 8.85 13.49
C TYR A 15 10.21 8.89 14.98
N SER A 16 9.04 9.35 15.41
CA SER A 16 8.56 9.05 16.75
C SER A 16 8.40 7.53 16.80
N SER A 17 9.14 6.88 17.68
CA SER A 17 9.33 5.42 17.67
C SER A 17 8.22 4.66 18.39
N ASP A 18 6.97 5.02 18.14
CA ASP A 18 5.85 4.23 18.63
C ASP A 18 5.71 2.97 17.78
N SER A 19 5.42 1.84 18.43
CA SER A 19 5.31 0.55 17.77
C SER A 19 4.16 -0.27 18.33
N LEU A 20 3.60 -1.13 17.48
CA LEU A 20 2.59 -2.12 17.86
C LEU A 20 3.03 -3.49 17.32
N GLY A 21 3.12 -4.49 18.19
CA GLY A 21 3.50 -5.84 17.77
C GLY A 21 4.89 -5.94 17.10
N GLY A 22 5.81 -5.02 17.42
CA GLY A 22 7.16 -4.98 16.82
C GLY A 22 7.27 -4.16 15.53
N HIS A 23 6.16 -3.64 14.99
CA HIS A 23 6.15 -2.80 13.79
C HIS A 23 5.94 -1.34 14.15
N THR A 24 6.77 -0.46 13.59
CA THR A 24 6.73 0.98 13.86
C THR A 24 5.68 1.70 13.03
N TYR A 25 5.12 2.77 13.59
CA TYR A 25 4.16 3.63 12.89
C TYR A 25 4.48 5.12 13.09
N VAL A 26 3.90 5.94 12.24
CA VAL A 26 3.97 7.40 12.26
C VAL A 26 2.57 8.00 12.40
N ASP A 27 2.45 9.00 13.27
CA ASP A 27 1.26 9.85 13.38
C ASP A 27 1.41 11.05 12.43
N LEU A 28 0.65 11.00 11.34
CA LEU A 28 0.63 12.09 10.35
C LEU A 28 -0.40 13.18 10.71
N GLY A 29 -1.11 13.06 11.84
CA GLY A 29 -2.14 14.01 12.26
C GLY A 29 -3.31 14.10 11.28
N LEU A 30 -3.67 12.99 10.64
CA LEU A 30 -4.80 12.90 9.73
C LEU A 30 -6.13 12.96 10.51
N ALA A 31 -7.19 13.46 9.89
CA ALA A 31 -8.46 13.69 10.55
C ALA A 31 -9.12 12.40 11.06
N SER A 32 -8.90 11.27 10.42
CA SER A 32 -9.34 9.93 10.87
C SER A 32 -8.64 9.48 12.17
N GLY A 33 -7.48 10.06 12.51
CA GLY A 33 -6.61 9.57 13.58
C GLY A 33 -5.83 8.29 13.21
N THR A 34 -5.92 7.83 11.97
CA THR A 34 -5.22 6.64 11.49
C THR A 34 -3.71 6.80 11.57
N LEU A 35 -3.03 5.81 12.17
CA LEU A 35 -1.58 5.74 12.27
C LEU A 35 -1.05 4.83 11.15
N TRP A 36 -0.02 5.29 10.44
CA TRP A 36 0.51 4.59 9.26
C TRP A 36 1.80 3.86 9.59
N ALA A 37 1.91 2.60 9.19
CA ALA A 37 3.16 1.85 9.28
C ALA A 37 4.30 2.59 8.56
N THR A 38 5.51 2.51 9.10
CA THR A 38 6.69 3.14 8.48
C THR A 38 7.25 2.34 7.32
N CYS A 39 6.96 1.02 7.25
CA CYS A 39 7.37 0.12 6.17
C CYS A 39 6.18 -0.70 5.63
N ASN A 40 6.38 -1.38 4.50
CA ASN A 40 5.38 -2.26 3.90
C ASN A 40 5.26 -3.58 4.69
N VAL A 41 4.14 -4.26 4.59
CA VAL A 41 3.98 -5.62 5.13
C VAL A 41 5.04 -6.54 4.50
N GLY A 42 5.79 -7.26 5.34
CA GLY A 42 6.91 -8.10 4.91
C GLY A 42 8.25 -7.37 4.72
N ALA A 43 8.33 -6.08 5.13
CA ALA A 43 9.55 -5.29 5.15
C ALA A 43 9.91 -4.90 6.60
N GLU A 44 11.19 -4.62 6.85
CA GLU A 44 11.71 -4.13 8.12
C GLU A 44 12.10 -2.65 8.06
N ARG A 45 12.34 -2.12 6.85
CA ARG A 45 12.77 -0.75 6.62
C ARG A 45 11.88 -0.04 5.58
N PRO A 46 11.75 1.30 5.66
CA PRO A 46 10.87 2.06 4.79
C PRO A 46 11.14 1.90 3.29
N GLU A 47 12.41 1.70 2.91
CA GLU A 47 12.86 1.55 1.53
C GLU A 47 12.65 0.15 0.95
N GLU A 48 12.37 -0.84 1.78
CA GLU A 48 12.15 -2.21 1.31
C GLU A 48 10.74 -2.35 0.71
N TYR A 49 10.65 -3.10 -0.39
CA TYR A 49 9.40 -3.28 -1.12
C TYR A 49 8.37 -4.12 -0.34
N GLY A 50 8.85 -5.05 0.52
CA GLY A 50 8.01 -5.97 1.29
C GLY A 50 7.39 -7.07 0.43
N GLY A 51 6.25 -7.57 0.89
CA GLY A 51 5.47 -8.60 0.21
C GLY A 51 4.52 -8.06 -0.85
N TYR A 52 4.20 -8.93 -1.82
CA TYR A 52 3.21 -8.65 -2.85
C TYR A 52 2.03 -9.60 -2.67
N PHE A 53 0.86 -9.02 -2.42
CA PHE A 53 -0.36 -9.76 -2.09
C PHE A 53 -1.43 -9.50 -3.15
N ALA A 54 -2.09 -10.55 -3.62
CA ALA A 54 -3.34 -10.37 -4.36
C ALA A 54 -4.44 -9.91 -3.37
N TRP A 55 -5.40 -9.13 -3.84
CA TRP A 55 -6.39 -8.53 -2.97
C TRP A 55 -7.26 -9.60 -2.26
N GLY A 56 -7.33 -9.55 -0.94
CA GLY A 56 -8.02 -10.54 -0.13
C GLY A 56 -7.23 -11.84 0.09
N GLU A 57 -5.96 -11.88 -0.28
CA GLU A 57 -5.05 -12.98 0.04
C GLU A 57 -3.98 -12.55 1.03
N THR A 58 -3.68 -13.42 1.97
CA THR A 58 -2.80 -13.11 3.11
C THR A 58 -1.39 -13.69 2.97
N THR A 59 -1.15 -14.47 1.91
CA THR A 59 0.15 -15.07 1.60
C THR A 59 0.61 -14.68 0.21
N GLN A 60 1.93 -14.51 0.07
CA GLN A 60 2.55 -14.25 -1.22
C GLN A 60 2.54 -15.49 -2.10
N LYS A 61 2.47 -15.30 -3.42
CA LYS A 61 2.50 -16.37 -4.42
C LYS A 61 3.57 -16.12 -5.47
N ASP A 62 4.05 -17.20 -6.08
CA ASP A 62 5.00 -17.11 -7.19
C ASP A 62 4.39 -16.47 -8.43
N SER A 63 3.10 -16.67 -8.67
CA SER A 63 2.38 -16.13 -9.81
C SER A 63 1.01 -15.60 -9.41
N CYS A 64 0.73 -14.36 -9.78
CA CYS A 64 -0.53 -13.65 -9.57
C CYS A 64 -1.30 -13.59 -10.91
N ASN A 65 -2.37 -14.36 -11.03
CA ASN A 65 -3.27 -14.41 -12.18
C ASN A 65 -4.62 -15.00 -11.76
N TRP A 66 -5.62 -14.94 -12.64
CA TRP A 66 -6.97 -15.45 -12.34
C TRP A 66 -7.03 -16.94 -12.01
N ASP A 67 -6.20 -17.77 -12.68
CA ASP A 67 -6.21 -19.23 -12.44
C ASP A 67 -5.72 -19.61 -11.05
N ARG A 68 -4.97 -18.72 -10.41
CA ARG A 68 -4.38 -18.93 -9.08
C ARG A 68 -4.99 -18.02 -8.00
N TYR A 69 -5.95 -17.17 -8.36
CA TYR A 69 -6.58 -16.28 -7.40
C TYR A 69 -7.56 -17.06 -6.50
N ALA A 70 -7.29 -17.08 -5.19
CA ALA A 70 -8.02 -17.93 -4.23
C ALA A 70 -9.49 -17.56 -4.06
N LEU A 71 -9.88 -16.30 -4.33
CA LEU A 71 -11.27 -15.84 -4.21
C LEU A 71 -12.02 -15.91 -5.54
N SER A 72 -11.57 -16.80 -6.46
CA SER A 72 -12.23 -17.08 -7.73
C SER A 72 -12.03 -18.55 -8.14
N ASN A 73 -12.97 -19.10 -8.89
CA ASN A 73 -12.86 -20.39 -9.52
C ASN A 73 -12.34 -20.24 -10.98
N GLY A 74 -11.14 -19.65 -11.13
CA GLY A 74 -10.42 -19.59 -12.40
C GLY A 74 -10.86 -18.47 -13.37
N GLY A 75 -11.36 -17.34 -12.87
CA GLY A 75 -11.66 -16.21 -13.76
C GLY A 75 -12.47 -15.10 -13.11
N PRO A 76 -12.54 -13.91 -13.73
CA PRO A 76 -13.23 -12.76 -13.18
C PRO A 76 -14.74 -12.96 -13.01
N ALA A 77 -15.35 -13.85 -13.80
CA ALA A 77 -16.79 -14.16 -13.74
C ALA A 77 -17.13 -15.31 -12.77
N ASN A 78 -16.18 -15.78 -11.98
CA ASN A 78 -16.38 -16.90 -11.04
C ASN A 78 -15.94 -16.54 -9.62
N LEU A 79 -16.18 -15.31 -9.20
CA LEU A 79 -15.83 -14.84 -7.85
C LEU A 79 -16.62 -15.57 -6.78
N THR A 80 -15.95 -15.92 -5.69
CA THR A 80 -16.54 -16.69 -4.58
C THR A 80 -16.74 -15.84 -3.32
N LYS A 81 -16.15 -14.63 -3.26
CA LYS A 81 -16.23 -13.71 -2.11
C LYS A 81 -16.01 -12.27 -2.57
N TYR A 82 -16.59 -11.30 -1.86
CA TYR A 82 -16.53 -9.86 -2.19
C TYR A 82 -17.05 -9.59 -3.59
N CYS A 83 -18.26 -9.99 -3.84
CA CYS A 83 -18.95 -9.80 -5.10
C CYS A 83 -20.26 -9.02 -4.87
N THR A 84 -20.46 -7.94 -5.60
CA THR A 84 -21.66 -7.09 -5.52
C THR A 84 -22.55 -7.20 -6.75
N ASP A 85 -22.07 -7.89 -7.79
CA ASP A 85 -22.78 -8.08 -9.09
C ASP A 85 -22.70 -9.54 -9.51
N GLU A 86 -23.85 -10.19 -9.70
CA GLU A 86 -23.99 -11.60 -10.08
C GLU A 86 -23.33 -11.93 -11.44
N PHE A 87 -23.03 -10.93 -12.27
CA PHE A 87 -22.24 -11.12 -13.48
C PHE A 87 -20.83 -11.64 -13.20
N PHE A 88 -20.25 -11.25 -12.05
CA PHE A 88 -18.89 -11.63 -11.66
C PHE A 88 -18.85 -12.89 -10.76
N GLY A 89 -19.97 -13.37 -10.24
CA GLY A 89 -19.99 -14.55 -9.39
C GLY A 89 -21.12 -14.55 -8.36
N VAL A 90 -20.90 -15.23 -7.23
CA VAL A 90 -21.89 -15.27 -6.15
C VAL A 90 -21.84 -13.98 -5.35
N SER A 91 -22.91 -13.19 -5.48
CA SER A 91 -23.02 -11.92 -4.74
C SER A 91 -23.16 -12.16 -3.24
N ASP A 92 -22.24 -11.58 -2.46
CA ASP A 92 -22.27 -11.55 -0.98
C ASP A 92 -22.43 -10.14 -0.41
N GLY A 93 -22.48 -9.13 -1.29
CA GLY A 93 -22.66 -7.72 -0.96
C GLY A 93 -21.52 -7.08 -0.17
N ARG A 94 -20.39 -7.77 0.01
CA ARG A 94 -19.25 -7.25 0.77
C ARG A 94 -18.38 -6.35 -0.10
N THR A 95 -18.05 -5.18 0.45
CA THR A 95 -17.24 -4.16 -0.23
C THR A 95 -15.93 -3.85 0.47
N THR A 96 -15.64 -4.53 1.58
CA THR A 96 -14.42 -4.32 2.37
C THR A 96 -13.92 -5.66 2.89
N LEU A 97 -12.61 -5.86 2.91
CA LEU A 97 -11.98 -7.09 3.40
C LEU A 97 -12.34 -7.37 4.86
N LEU A 98 -12.62 -8.63 5.15
CA LEU A 98 -12.71 -9.16 6.51
C LEU A 98 -11.30 -9.35 7.08
N PRO A 99 -11.14 -9.37 8.42
CA PRO A 99 -9.81 -9.52 9.04
C PRO A 99 -9.05 -10.79 8.61
N GLU A 100 -9.75 -11.88 8.35
CA GLU A 100 -9.15 -13.13 7.88
C GLU A 100 -8.58 -13.07 6.46
N ASP A 101 -9.01 -12.11 5.64
CA ASP A 101 -8.56 -11.88 4.27
C ASP A 101 -7.69 -10.62 4.14
N ASP A 102 -7.39 -9.97 5.26
CA ASP A 102 -6.56 -8.75 5.32
C ASP A 102 -5.09 -9.14 5.52
N ALA A 103 -4.25 -8.83 4.53
CA ALA A 103 -2.84 -9.20 4.56
C ALA A 103 -2.07 -8.56 5.73
N ALA A 104 -2.42 -7.35 6.15
CA ALA A 104 -1.78 -6.70 7.30
C ALA A 104 -2.19 -7.38 8.61
N THR A 105 -3.49 -7.64 8.80
CA THR A 105 -4.01 -8.35 9.97
C THR A 105 -3.40 -9.74 10.10
N ALA A 106 -3.33 -10.49 9.02
CA ALA A 106 -2.83 -11.87 9.04
C ALA A 106 -1.33 -11.95 9.32
N ASN A 107 -0.53 -10.99 8.82
CA ASN A 107 0.93 -11.04 8.96
C ASN A 107 1.45 -10.30 10.20
N TRP A 108 0.76 -9.26 10.68
CA TRP A 108 1.21 -8.40 11.79
C TRP A 108 0.33 -8.45 13.03
N GLY A 109 -0.80 -9.17 12.95
CA GLY A 109 -1.73 -9.36 14.06
C GLY A 109 -2.92 -8.37 14.06
N PRO A 110 -3.91 -8.59 14.94
CA PRO A 110 -5.24 -7.96 14.88
C PRO A 110 -5.26 -6.45 15.20
N GLY A 111 -4.15 -5.87 15.62
CA GLY A 111 -4.02 -4.41 15.78
C GLY A 111 -3.75 -3.69 14.46
N TRP A 112 -3.31 -4.42 13.45
CA TRP A 112 -2.99 -3.92 12.13
C TRP A 112 -4.07 -4.32 11.11
N ARG A 113 -4.28 -3.49 10.11
CA ARG A 113 -5.16 -3.76 8.97
C ARG A 113 -4.69 -3.02 7.73
N MET A 114 -5.20 -3.40 6.58
CA MET A 114 -5.08 -2.60 5.37
C MET A 114 -5.91 -1.32 5.52
N PRO A 115 -5.43 -0.19 4.98
CA PRO A 115 -6.21 1.04 4.96
C PRO A 115 -7.43 0.90 4.04
N THR A 116 -8.53 1.55 4.38
CA THR A 116 -9.62 1.76 3.43
C THR A 116 -9.20 2.73 2.33
N TYR A 117 -9.88 2.71 1.20
CA TYR A 117 -9.64 3.67 0.11
C TYR A 117 -9.80 5.13 0.58
N LYS A 118 -10.77 5.38 1.46
CA LYS A 118 -10.98 6.71 2.06
C LYS A 118 -9.76 7.17 2.87
N GLU A 119 -9.16 6.29 3.65
CA GLU A 119 -7.94 6.61 4.42
C GLU A 119 -6.73 6.83 3.50
N MET A 120 -6.64 6.09 2.38
CA MET A 120 -5.63 6.36 1.37
C MET A 120 -5.81 7.74 0.72
N GLN A 121 -7.04 8.13 0.39
CA GLN A 121 -7.32 9.47 -0.12
C GLN A 121 -6.98 10.55 0.91
N GLU A 122 -7.25 10.29 2.18
CA GLU A 122 -6.89 11.21 3.27
C GLU A 122 -5.36 11.33 3.39
N LEU A 123 -4.60 10.23 3.31
CA LEU A 123 -3.14 10.25 3.27
C LEU A 123 -2.62 11.11 2.11
N LEU A 124 -3.17 10.90 0.91
CA LEU A 124 -2.75 11.65 -0.28
C LEU A 124 -2.99 13.16 -0.13
N ASN A 125 -4.13 13.55 0.43
CA ASN A 125 -4.52 14.94 0.64
C ASN A 125 -3.85 15.59 1.86
N GLY A 126 -3.47 14.78 2.86
CA GLY A 126 -2.86 15.25 4.12
C GLY A 126 -1.35 15.43 4.07
N CYS A 127 -0.70 15.11 2.95
CA CYS A 127 0.75 15.21 2.79
C CYS A 127 1.14 16.00 1.54
N ILE A 128 2.29 16.66 1.62
CA ILE A 128 3.01 17.20 0.45
C ILE A 128 3.92 16.09 -0.06
N TRP A 129 3.77 15.71 -1.33
CA TRP A 129 4.47 14.58 -1.92
C TRP A 129 5.59 15.03 -2.87
N VAL A 130 6.76 14.42 -2.70
CA VAL A 130 7.94 14.61 -3.55
C VAL A 130 8.45 13.25 -4.01
N TRP A 131 8.75 13.11 -5.29
CA TRP A 131 9.47 11.95 -5.82
C TRP A 131 10.96 12.03 -5.46
N THR A 132 11.55 10.89 -5.13
CA THR A 132 13.00 10.73 -5.00
C THR A 132 13.44 9.46 -5.71
N ASP A 133 14.58 9.51 -6.40
CA ASP A 133 15.23 8.35 -7.02
C ASP A 133 16.24 7.70 -6.08
N ASN A 134 16.46 8.28 -4.89
CA ASN A 134 17.49 7.82 -3.95
C ASN A 134 17.09 8.13 -2.51
N TYR A 135 16.04 7.45 -2.00
CA TYR A 135 15.59 7.63 -0.62
C TYR A 135 16.71 7.30 0.37
N ALA A 136 17.05 8.25 1.25
CA ALA A 136 18.08 8.11 2.30
C ALA A 136 19.44 7.55 1.82
N GLY A 137 19.78 7.72 0.53
CA GLY A 137 21.03 7.22 -0.04
C GLY A 137 21.04 5.73 -0.42
N THR A 138 19.87 5.07 -0.41
CA THR A 138 19.73 3.62 -0.67
C THR A 138 19.64 3.26 -2.16
N GLY A 139 19.44 4.26 -3.04
CA GLY A 139 19.17 4.04 -4.45
C GLY A 139 17.74 3.58 -4.76
N ILE A 140 16.84 3.58 -3.77
CA ILE A 140 15.44 3.19 -3.96
C ILE A 140 14.60 4.41 -4.32
N SER A 141 13.86 4.27 -5.43
CA SER A 141 12.91 5.28 -5.89
C SER A 141 11.57 5.17 -5.18
N GLY A 142 10.86 6.29 -5.04
CA GLY A 142 9.52 6.32 -4.49
C GLY A 142 9.04 7.72 -4.17
N ARG A 143 7.94 7.80 -3.43
CA ARG A 143 7.36 9.05 -2.99
C ARG A 143 7.53 9.28 -1.50
N MET A 144 8.05 10.44 -1.15
CA MET A 144 8.15 10.92 0.21
C MET A 144 7.00 11.91 0.47
N GLY A 145 6.13 11.58 1.42
CA GLY A 145 5.03 12.42 1.88
C GLY A 145 5.38 13.11 3.19
N THR A 146 5.29 14.43 3.24
CA THR A 146 5.44 15.20 4.48
C THR A 146 4.07 15.68 4.93
N SER A 147 3.63 15.28 6.12
CA SER A 147 2.36 15.70 6.68
C SER A 147 2.26 17.23 6.77
N ILE A 148 1.16 17.77 6.28
CA ILE A 148 0.82 19.19 6.37
C ILE A 148 0.58 19.62 7.83
N THR A 149 0.07 18.68 8.65
CA THR A 149 -0.32 18.94 10.04
C THR A 149 0.84 18.82 11.01
N THR A 150 1.61 17.72 10.92
CA THR A 150 2.63 17.37 11.93
C THR A 150 4.06 17.58 11.47
N GLY A 151 4.28 17.71 10.15
CA GLY A 151 5.62 17.70 9.55
C GLY A 151 6.29 16.32 9.55
N GLN A 152 5.65 15.28 10.09
CA GLN A 152 6.14 13.90 10.04
C GLN A 152 6.14 13.39 8.60
N VAL A 153 7.01 12.42 8.34
CA VAL A 153 7.24 11.94 6.98
C VAL A 153 6.89 10.46 6.87
N ILE A 154 6.36 10.07 5.71
CA ILE A 154 6.17 8.70 5.26
C ILE A 154 6.84 8.51 3.91
N PHE A 155 7.46 7.35 3.67
CA PHE A 155 8.01 6.99 2.38
C PHE A 155 7.26 5.78 1.81
N LEU A 156 6.84 5.88 0.56
CA LEU A 156 6.22 4.80 -0.22
C LEU A 156 7.17 4.43 -1.37
N PRO A 157 7.90 3.30 -1.28
CA PRO A 157 8.79 2.86 -2.36
C PRO A 157 8.00 2.53 -3.64
N ALA A 158 8.62 2.78 -4.80
CA ALA A 158 8.10 2.41 -6.10
C ALA A 158 8.30 0.90 -6.34
N ALA A 159 7.52 0.09 -5.65
CA ALA A 159 7.65 -1.36 -5.61
C ALA A 159 7.12 -2.08 -6.87
N GLY A 160 6.46 -1.34 -7.80
CA GLY A 160 5.76 -1.95 -8.93
C GLY A 160 4.64 -2.88 -8.46
N TYR A 161 4.35 -3.88 -9.29
CA TYR A 161 3.39 -4.94 -8.97
C TYR A 161 3.86 -6.30 -9.49
N LYS A 162 3.22 -7.36 -9.03
CA LYS A 162 3.49 -8.74 -9.46
C LYS A 162 2.31 -9.30 -10.25
N GLY A 163 2.58 -9.81 -11.46
CA GLY A 163 1.58 -10.47 -12.29
C GLY A 163 2.21 -11.62 -13.06
N SER A 164 1.50 -12.75 -13.22
CA SER A 164 1.92 -13.90 -14.04
C SER A 164 3.37 -14.36 -13.79
N GLY A 165 3.83 -14.33 -12.54
CA GLY A 165 5.17 -14.76 -12.13
C GLY A 165 6.29 -13.77 -12.39
N ARG A 166 5.97 -12.52 -12.74
CA ARG A 166 6.94 -11.45 -13.00
C ARG A 166 6.64 -10.21 -12.18
N PHE A 167 7.68 -9.42 -11.94
CA PHE A 167 7.55 -8.06 -11.40
C PHE A 167 7.54 -7.07 -12.56
N TYR A 168 6.68 -6.07 -12.45
CA TYR A 168 6.50 -5.03 -13.43
C TYR A 168 6.76 -3.66 -12.81
N SER A 169 7.41 -2.78 -13.55
CA SER A 169 7.59 -1.36 -13.24
C SER A 169 8.21 -1.07 -11.86
N VAL A 170 9.03 -1.98 -11.35
CA VAL A 170 9.80 -1.79 -10.11
C VAL A 170 10.79 -0.63 -10.31
N GLY A 171 10.79 0.32 -9.38
CA GLY A 171 11.59 1.54 -9.45
C GLY A 171 10.87 2.71 -10.14
N ASP A 172 9.82 2.46 -10.93
CA ASP A 172 9.08 3.46 -11.70
C ASP A 172 7.66 3.71 -11.16
N TYR A 173 7.00 2.65 -10.68
CA TYR A 173 5.62 2.65 -10.17
C TYR A 173 5.57 2.20 -8.72
N GLY A 174 4.69 2.83 -7.91
CA GLY A 174 4.22 2.26 -6.66
C GLY A 174 2.74 1.92 -6.81
N GLU A 175 2.35 0.70 -6.41
CA GLU A 175 0.96 0.23 -6.37
C GLU A 175 0.67 -0.36 -4.99
N TYR A 176 -0.38 0.15 -4.35
CA TYR A 176 -0.71 -0.15 -2.96
C TYR A 176 -2.19 -0.44 -2.79
N TRP A 177 -2.53 -1.65 -2.39
CA TRP A 177 -3.90 -2.05 -2.13
C TRP A 177 -4.54 -1.30 -0.96
N SER A 178 -5.79 -0.88 -1.14
CA SER A 178 -6.72 -0.64 -0.04
C SER A 178 -7.49 -1.91 0.32
N SER A 179 -8.21 -1.89 1.44
CA SER A 179 -9.15 -2.96 1.81
C SER A 179 -10.51 -2.85 1.09
N SER A 180 -10.70 -1.87 0.19
CA SER A 180 -11.98 -1.55 -0.42
C SER A 180 -12.13 -2.15 -1.81
N LEU A 181 -13.26 -2.84 -2.04
CA LEU A 181 -13.67 -3.30 -3.36
C LEU A 181 -13.97 -2.10 -4.27
N ASP A 182 -13.74 -2.23 -5.57
CA ASP A 182 -14.27 -1.29 -6.55
C ASP A 182 -15.78 -1.51 -6.72
N SER A 183 -16.57 -0.50 -6.38
CA SER A 183 -18.04 -0.57 -6.48
C SER A 183 -18.55 -0.63 -7.92
N SER A 184 -17.72 -0.31 -8.89
CA SER A 184 -18.08 -0.34 -10.33
C SER A 184 -17.79 -1.68 -10.98
N SER A 185 -16.90 -2.52 -10.40
CA SER A 185 -16.52 -3.81 -10.98
C SER A 185 -15.98 -4.75 -9.90
N SER A 186 -16.75 -5.82 -9.61
CA SER A 186 -16.36 -6.76 -8.54
C SER A 186 -15.07 -7.55 -8.82
N ASP A 187 -14.56 -7.58 -10.04
CA ASP A 187 -13.26 -8.18 -10.38
C ASP A 187 -12.07 -7.28 -10.06
N SER A 188 -12.34 -6.05 -9.62
CA SER A 188 -11.36 -5.03 -9.30
C SER A 188 -11.48 -4.59 -7.85
N ALA A 189 -10.37 -4.14 -7.27
CA ALA A 189 -10.31 -3.49 -5.96
C ALA A 189 -9.60 -2.14 -6.07
N LEU A 190 -9.93 -1.23 -5.14
CA LEU A 190 -9.37 0.11 -5.15
C LEU A 190 -7.95 0.13 -4.59
N ASP A 191 -7.07 0.79 -5.30
CA ASP A 191 -5.68 1.04 -4.93
C ASP A 191 -5.29 2.52 -5.03
N ILE A 192 -4.10 2.83 -4.58
CA ILE A 192 -3.37 4.01 -5.03
C ILE A 192 -2.18 3.56 -5.87
N SER A 193 -1.99 4.23 -6.99
CA SER A 193 -0.79 4.08 -7.80
C SER A 193 -0.11 5.43 -8.03
N PHE A 194 1.20 5.40 -8.23
CA PHE A 194 1.95 6.62 -8.48
C PHE A 194 3.19 6.38 -9.36
N VAL A 195 3.59 7.43 -10.04
CA VAL A 195 4.84 7.59 -10.75
C VAL A 195 5.52 8.89 -10.30
N SER A 196 6.66 9.23 -10.86
CA SER A 196 7.38 10.48 -10.52
C SER A 196 6.53 11.75 -10.69
N GLY A 197 5.60 11.79 -11.66
CA GLY A 197 4.80 12.98 -11.98
C GLY A 197 3.41 13.04 -11.39
N ASN A 198 2.83 11.91 -10.97
CA ASN A 198 1.41 11.86 -10.62
C ASN A 198 1.08 10.78 -9.59
N PHE A 199 -0.06 10.98 -8.90
CA PHE A 199 -0.80 9.96 -8.17
C PHE A 199 -2.10 9.66 -8.90
N ASN A 200 -2.45 8.39 -8.98
CA ASN A 200 -3.73 7.91 -9.45
C ASN A 200 -4.40 7.05 -8.38
N ALA A 201 -5.71 6.98 -8.43
CA ALA A 201 -6.49 6.17 -7.52
C ALA A 201 -7.66 5.61 -8.32
N TYR A 202 -7.65 4.29 -8.60
CA TYR A 202 -8.66 3.62 -9.40
C TYR A 202 -8.75 2.13 -9.06
N GLY A 203 -9.66 1.41 -9.73
CA GLY A 203 -9.77 -0.04 -9.61
C GLY A 203 -8.69 -0.77 -10.40
N ASN A 204 -8.11 -1.80 -9.78
CA ASN A 204 -7.14 -2.68 -10.43
C ASN A 204 -7.55 -4.14 -10.22
N SER A 205 -7.16 -5.04 -11.15
CA SER A 205 -7.54 -6.45 -11.08
C SER A 205 -7.08 -7.11 -9.79
N ARG A 206 -8.02 -7.71 -9.05
CA ARG A 206 -7.80 -8.26 -7.70
C ARG A 206 -6.69 -9.31 -7.62
N TYR A 207 -6.41 -10.02 -8.71
CA TYR A 207 -5.34 -11.03 -8.76
C TYR A 207 -3.94 -10.44 -8.77
N ASN A 208 -3.75 -9.16 -9.10
CA ASN A 208 -2.43 -8.54 -9.10
C ASN A 208 -1.84 -8.54 -7.69
N GLY A 209 -0.58 -8.89 -7.60
CA GLY A 209 0.18 -8.78 -6.36
C GLY A 209 0.68 -7.35 -6.19
N GLN A 210 0.16 -6.61 -5.21
CA GLN A 210 0.60 -5.26 -4.89
C GLN A 210 1.12 -5.16 -3.46
N SER A 211 1.83 -4.08 -3.16
CA SER A 211 2.27 -3.77 -1.82
C SER A 211 1.11 -3.45 -0.87
N VAL A 212 1.33 -3.68 0.42
CA VAL A 212 0.41 -3.30 1.49
C VAL A 212 1.14 -2.40 2.48
N ARG A 213 0.64 -1.17 2.67
CA ARG A 213 1.05 -0.28 3.74
C ARG A 213 -0.02 -0.32 4.84
N ALA A 214 0.31 -1.00 5.94
CA ALA A 214 -0.61 -1.22 7.03
C ALA A 214 -0.93 0.05 7.83
N VAL A 215 -2.07 0.02 8.53
CA VAL A 215 -2.52 1.08 9.44
C VAL A 215 -3.01 0.51 10.76
N VAL A 216 -3.02 1.36 11.79
CA VAL A 216 -3.63 1.14 13.10
C VAL A 216 -4.71 2.21 13.31
N SER A 217 -5.89 1.81 13.79
CA SER A 217 -6.91 2.75 14.25
C SER A 217 -6.64 3.17 15.69
N ARG A 218 -6.82 4.46 15.99
CA ARG A 218 -6.85 4.97 17.39
C ARG A 218 -8.16 4.64 18.07
#